data_659759d2554dbb87a8c5e1cf81ea8b61
#
_entry.id   659759d2554dbb87a8c5e1cf81ea8b61
#
_cell.length_a   1.000
_cell.length_b   1.000
_cell.length_c   1.000
_cell.angle_alpha   90.00
_cell.angle_beta   90.00
_cell.angle_gamma   90.00
#
_symmetry.space_group_name_H-M   'P 1'
#
loop_
_entity.id
_entity.type
_entity.pdbx_description
1 polymer ?
#
loop_
_entity_poly.entity_id
_entity_poly.type
_entity_poly.pdbx_seq_one_letter_code
_entity_poly.pdbx_strand_id
1 'polypeptide(L)'
;MAHTGTDHAGTTRPGVNRTVKIIAIVVAILIVIVIAIPFFIDANSFRPKIETDLTAELGRQVKVGNLSFSLLTGSVAADDISIADDPAFSQSPFVQAKSLKVGVELIPLIFTKTLDVTHLTLNDPQINLVKSHDGDKWNFSSLGNNTSAQQPASTAGGAPAANANAQPAAPAASSNPNLSVGKLKISNGRLTVSQAGSSEQPRVYDKVEIEISDFSFTSSFPFKVTAQLPGNGSLKLDGKAGPIDATNTARTPLQAKVTVAKMNLAESGFIDPAAGISGIADFDGTVTSDGHIAKTDGTLKATNLQVVKKGSPAGKPVQVTYTVDFDLAKQAGNISQCQISMGKAVAHLTGTYDAHGTVTTVNLKLAGQGMPVDDLEAMLPALGVVLPPKSQLKGGDLNTDLAIAGPVDKLVSTGTVKMQNTTLANFSLGSKLSGIPSLSGKSTGNDTTIQNFSSNVRVAPDGTRADNIDLVVPSIGTVTGAGTVSPSNELAFKLKAAVGGLGAIPIDVTGTTADPHFMPDMKGMASGLLKGATGGKIPQNPASGVMGMFGKKKPQ
;
A
#
# COMPACT_ATOMS: atom_id res chain seq x y z
N MET A 1 -27.08 -90.15 50.95
CA MET A 1 -25.84 -89.84 51.67
C MET A 1 -24.82 -89.48 50.69
N ALA A 2 -24.59 -88.20 50.45
CA ALA A 2 -23.60 -87.71 49.56
C ALA A 2 -22.96 -86.44 50.15
N HIS A 3 -21.66 -86.53 50.41
CA HIS A 3 -20.87 -85.45 50.91
C HIS A 3 -20.42 -84.57 49.66
N THR A 4 -20.76 -83.34 49.75
CA THR A 4 -20.24 -82.31 48.79
C THR A 4 -19.05 -81.65 49.42
N GLY A 5 -17.87 -81.87 48.80
CA GLY A 5 -16.63 -81.12 49.10
C GLY A 5 -16.61 -79.80 48.35
N THR A 6 -16.36 -78.70 49.03
CA THR A 6 -16.13 -77.36 48.49
C THR A 6 -14.65 -77.17 48.29
N ASP A 7 -14.25 -77.09 47.03
CA ASP A 7 -12.89 -76.69 46.61
C ASP A 7 -12.71 -75.18 46.74
N HIS A 8 -11.79 -74.74 47.58
CA HIS A 8 -11.28 -73.39 47.64
C HIS A 8 -10.15 -73.19 46.56
N ALA A 9 -10.48 -72.52 45.49
CA ALA A 9 -9.47 -72.05 44.51
C ALA A 9 -8.66 -70.91 45.14
N GLY A 10 -7.44 -71.21 45.55
CA GLY A 10 -6.46 -70.21 45.96
C GLY A 10 -5.93 -69.43 44.77
N THR A 11 -6.24 -68.12 44.66
CA THR A 11 -5.64 -67.21 43.71
C THR A 11 -4.20 -66.92 44.12
N THR A 12 -3.23 -67.60 43.50
CA THR A 12 -1.82 -67.26 43.59
C THR A 12 -1.55 -65.98 42.73
N ARG A 13 -1.32 -64.82 43.39
CA ARG A 13 -0.79 -63.64 42.76
C ARG A 13 0.62 -63.96 42.23
N PRO A 14 0.94 -63.68 40.92
CA PRO A 14 2.29 -63.93 40.44
C PRO A 14 3.23 -62.96 41.16
N GLY A 15 4.20 -63.48 41.86
CA GLY A 15 5.24 -62.70 42.53
C GLY A 15 6.10 -62.04 41.49
N VAL A 16 6.10 -60.69 41.48
CA VAL A 16 6.95 -59.87 40.62
C VAL A 16 8.40 -60.32 40.80
N ASN A 17 9.04 -60.83 39.74
CA ASN A 17 10.41 -61.29 39.73
C ASN A 17 11.37 -60.28 40.37
N ARG A 18 12.31 -60.75 41.20
CA ARG A 18 13.30 -59.92 41.91
C ARG A 18 14.03 -58.97 40.98
N THR A 19 14.34 -59.42 39.74
CA THR A 19 14.95 -58.64 38.64
C THR A 19 14.05 -57.47 38.20
N VAL A 20 12.73 -57.68 38.06
CA VAL A 20 11.76 -56.61 37.69
C VAL A 20 11.66 -55.56 38.79
N LYS A 21 11.73 -55.97 40.08
CA LYS A 21 11.75 -55.00 41.21
C LYS A 21 13.04 -54.16 41.20
N ILE A 22 14.19 -54.78 40.92
CA ILE A 22 15.46 -54.06 40.85
C ILE A 22 15.45 -53.08 39.67
N ILE A 23 14.98 -53.48 38.48
CA ILE A 23 14.85 -52.62 37.31
C ILE A 23 13.89 -51.45 37.62
N ALA A 24 12.75 -51.70 38.24
CA ALA A 24 11.80 -50.67 38.61
C ALA A 24 12.38 -49.68 39.64
N ILE A 25 13.18 -50.13 40.59
CA ILE A 25 13.88 -49.26 41.56
C ILE A 25 14.96 -48.43 40.86
N VAL A 26 15.75 -48.99 39.95
CA VAL A 26 16.77 -48.28 39.16
C VAL A 26 16.11 -47.22 38.28
N VAL A 27 15.01 -47.55 37.59
CA VAL A 27 14.24 -46.59 36.79
C VAL A 27 13.65 -45.49 37.68
N ALA A 28 13.10 -45.82 38.85
CA ALA A 28 12.58 -44.84 39.79
C ALA A 28 13.68 -43.89 40.31
N ILE A 29 14.87 -44.42 40.61
CA ILE A 29 16.03 -43.61 41.02
C ILE A 29 16.49 -42.71 39.86
N LEU A 30 16.56 -43.23 38.64
CA LEU A 30 16.85 -42.42 37.45
C LEU A 30 15.84 -41.30 37.23
N ILE A 31 14.54 -41.59 37.39
CA ILE A 31 13.48 -40.57 37.28
C ILE A 31 13.64 -39.51 38.38
N VAL A 32 13.94 -39.92 39.64
CA VAL A 32 14.17 -39.00 40.75
C VAL A 32 15.42 -38.14 40.48
N ILE A 33 16.49 -38.71 39.96
CA ILE A 33 17.71 -37.95 39.58
C ILE A 33 17.36 -36.94 38.50
N VAL A 34 16.66 -37.34 37.43
CA VAL A 34 16.23 -36.44 36.33
C VAL A 34 15.34 -35.30 36.87
N ILE A 35 14.43 -35.60 37.80
CA ILE A 35 13.59 -34.57 38.44
C ILE A 35 14.41 -33.65 39.37
N ALA A 36 15.47 -34.16 39.99
CA ALA A 36 16.30 -33.42 40.94
C ALA A 36 17.34 -32.51 40.24
N ILE A 37 17.82 -32.88 39.06
CA ILE A 37 18.84 -32.10 38.32
C ILE A 37 18.51 -30.59 38.21
N PRO A 38 17.27 -30.13 37.91
CA PRO A 38 16.92 -28.72 37.84
C PRO A 38 17.09 -27.96 39.16
N PHE A 39 16.99 -28.66 40.27
CA PHE A 39 17.17 -28.05 41.60
C PHE A 39 18.64 -27.84 41.98
N PHE A 40 19.57 -28.50 41.26
CA PHE A 40 21.02 -28.37 41.48
C PHE A 40 21.72 -27.52 40.44
N ILE A 41 21.10 -27.22 39.29
CA ILE A 41 21.66 -26.35 38.24
C ILE A 41 20.95 -25.00 38.30
N ASP A 42 21.63 -23.99 38.79
CA ASP A 42 21.15 -22.61 38.68
C ASP A 42 21.29 -22.15 37.22
N ALA A 43 20.15 -22.10 36.50
CA ALA A 43 20.10 -21.63 35.15
C ALA A 43 20.69 -20.20 34.99
N ASN A 44 20.55 -19.36 36.02
CA ASN A 44 21.02 -17.99 35.97
C ASN A 44 22.55 -17.88 35.99
N SER A 45 23.27 -18.95 36.38
CA SER A 45 24.72 -18.97 36.26
C SER A 45 25.22 -18.87 34.81
N PHE A 46 24.42 -19.26 33.83
CA PHE A 46 24.73 -19.17 32.39
C PHE A 46 24.36 -17.81 31.79
N ARG A 47 23.56 -17.00 32.49
CA ARG A 47 23.06 -15.70 32.01
C ARG A 47 24.17 -14.75 31.53
N PRO A 48 25.28 -14.51 32.28
CA PRO A 48 26.32 -13.60 31.81
C PRO A 48 26.97 -14.05 30.51
N LYS A 49 27.17 -15.38 30.36
CA LYS A 49 27.72 -15.94 29.12
C LYS A 49 26.77 -15.76 27.94
N ILE A 50 25.49 -16.05 28.11
CA ILE A 50 24.46 -15.90 27.07
C ILE A 50 24.36 -14.42 26.64
N GLU A 51 24.33 -13.48 27.60
CA GLU A 51 24.31 -12.05 27.31
C GLU A 51 25.56 -11.60 26.53
N THR A 52 26.74 -12.12 26.92
CA THR A 52 28.00 -11.80 26.23
C THR A 52 28.03 -12.37 24.81
N ASP A 53 27.68 -13.64 24.64
CA ASP A 53 27.72 -14.33 23.34
C ASP A 53 26.71 -13.69 22.37
N LEU A 54 25.47 -13.43 22.82
CA LEU A 54 24.43 -12.76 22.01
C LEU A 54 24.82 -11.30 21.70
N THR A 55 25.44 -10.59 22.64
CA THR A 55 25.92 -9.22 22.40
C THR A 55 27.00 -9.21 21.33
N ALA A 56 27.93 -10.18 21.37
CA ALA A 56 28.98 -10.31 20.38
C ALA A 56 28.42 -10.64 18.97
N GLU A 57 27.48 -11.60 18.89
CA GLU A 57 26.87 -12.02 17.61
C GLU A 57 25.99 -10.93 16.98
N LEU A 58 25.20 -10.23 17.80
CA LEU A 58 24.28 -9.19 17.29
C LEU A 58 24.92 -7.82 17.12
N GLY A 59 26.12 -7.60 17.70
CA GLY A 59 26.75 -6.28 17.74
C GLY A 59 25.95 -5.24 18.56
N ARG A 60 25.07 -5.70 19.45
CA ARG A 60 24.13 -4.90 20.26
C ARG A 60 24.06 -5.44 21.68
N GLN A 61 23.98 -4.57 22.67
CA GLN A 61 23.82 -5.00 24.05
C GLN A 61 22.53 -5.82 24.22
N VAL A 62 22.68 -7.06 24.66
CA VAL A 62 21.59 -7.95 25.03
C VAL A 62 21.52 -8.07 26.54
N LYS A 63 20.33 -7.97 27.08
CA LYS A 63 20.02 -8.24 28.49
C LYS A 63 18.97 -9.32 28.56
N VAL A 64 19.14 -10.24 29.49
CA VAL A 64 18.24 -11.36 29.74
C VAL A 64 17.88 -11.34 31.23
N GLY A 65 16.62 -11.44 31.54
CA GLY A 65 16.17 -11.53 32.94
C GLY A 65 16.40 -12.91 33.53
N ASN A 66 15.39 -13.48 34.14
CA ASN A 66 15.50 -14.78 34.80
C ASN A 66 15.52 -15.93 33.78
N LEU A 67 16.48 -16.84 33.96
CA LEU A 67 16.56 -18.08 33.18
C LEU A 67 15.97 -19.25 33.98
N SER A 68 15.19 -20.09 33.30
CA SER A 68 14.62 -21.30 33.88
C SER A 68 14.74 -22.49 32.93
N PHE A 69 15.02 -23.68 33.50
CA PHE A 69 15.04 -24.93 32.75
C PHE A 69 13.84 -25.82 33.12
N SER A 70 13.24 -26.41 32.10
CA SER A 70 12.23 -27.46 32.27
C SER A 70 12.74 -28.74 31.59
N LEU A 71 13.26 -29.66 32.39
CA LEU A 71 13.73 -30.96 31.90
C LEU A 71 12.59 -31.87 31.42
N LEU A 72 11.38 -31.71 31.99
CA LEU A 72 10.22 -32.49 31.56
C LEU A 72 9.77 -32.14 30.13
N THR A 73 9.91 -30.88 29.73
CA THR A 73 9.53 -30.37 28.40
C THR A 73 10.73 -30.18 27.47
N GLY A 74 11.96 -30.38 27.97
CA GLY A 74 13.16 -30.10 27.19
C GLY A 74 13.26 -28.63 26.79
N SER A 75 12.88 -27.69 27.66
CA SER A 75 12.84 -26.27 27.30
C SER A 75 13.63 -25.39 28.23
N VAL A 76 14.21 -24.33 27.67
CA VAL A 76 14.82 -23.21 28.37
C VAL A 76 13.91 -22.00 28.17
N ALA A 77 13.55 -21.32 29.23
CA ALA A 77 12.86 -20.05 29.16
C ALA A 77 13.73 -18.93 29.72
N ALA A 78 13.71 -17.80 29.04
CA ALA A 78 14.32 -16.57 29.47
C ALA A 78 13.23 -15.48 29.57
N ASP A 79 13.15 -14.81 30.70
CA ASP A 79 12.21 -13.72 30.90
C ASP A 79 12.89 -12.36 30.61
N ASP A 80 12.09 -11.34 30.33
CA ASP A 80 12.50 -9.94 30.19
C ASP A 80 13.72 -9.72 29.28
N ILE A 81 13.63 -10.20 28.04
CA ILE A 81 14.68 -10.04 27.05
C ILE A 81 14.63 -8.62 26.48
N SER A 82 15.82 -8.00 26.39
CA SER A 82 15.98 -6.69 25.79
C SER A 82 17.22 -6.65 24.90
N ILE A 83 17.07 -6.14 23.68
CA ILE A 83 18.13 -5.88 22.72
C ILE A 83 18.17 -4.37 22.50
N ALA A 84 19.31 -3.74 22.79
CA ALA A 84 19.48 -2.30 22.60
C ALA A 84 19.38 -1.92 21.12
N ASP A 85 18.93 -0.71 20.85
CA ASP A 85 18.95 -0.16 19.49
C ASP A 85 20.34 0.38 19.11
N ASP A 86 20.50 0.73 17.84
CA ASP A 86 21.64 1.52 17.36
C ASP A 86 21.54 2.94 17.94
N PRO A 87 22.53 3.40 18.69
CA PRO A 87 22.50 4.73 19.28
C PRO A 87 22.31 5.88 18.27
N ALA A 88 22.62 5.61 16.98
CA ALA A 88 22.37 6.56 15.89
C ALA A 88 20.88 6.74 15.54
N PHE A 89 20.03 5.79 15.94
CA PHE A 89 18.60 5.81 15.64
C PHE A 89 17.74 6.09 16.87
N SER A 90 17.98 5.39 17.99
CA SER A 90 17.15 5.51 19.18
C SER A 90 17.89 5.15 20.48
N GLN A 91 17.45 5.74 21.60
CA GLN A 91 17.85 5.33 22.96
C GLN A 91 16.91 4.26 23.53
N SER A 92 15.76 4.04 22.91
CA SER A 92 14.83 2.98 23.30
C SER A 92 15.31 1.64 22.76
N PRO A 93 15.00 0.51 23.41
CA PRO A 93 15.39 -0.80 22.90
C PRO A 93 14.83 -1.07 21.51
N PHE A 94 15.62 -1.76 20.68
CA PHE A 94 15.19 -2.29 19.39
C PHE A 94 14.11 -3.38 19.57
N VAL A 95 14.38 -4.32 20.48
CA VAL A 95 13.44 -5.39 20.83
C VAL A 95 13.36 -5.51 22.34
N GLN A 96 12.16 -5.61 22.85
CA GLN A 96 11.85 -6.09 24.19
C GLN A 96 10.84 -7.22 24.11
N ALA A 97 10.98 -8.26 24.91
CA ALA A 97 9.99 -9.34 24.99
C ALA A 97 9.83 -9.81 26.41
N LYS A 98 8.61 -10.14 26.79
CA LYS A 98 8.29 -10.66 28.12
C LYS A 98 8.94 -12.01 28.39
N SER A 99 8.98 -12.89 27.38
CA SER A 99 9.71 -14.15 27.49
C SER A 99 10.06 -14.75 26.13
N LEU A 100 11.18 -15.48 26.12
CA LEU A 100 11.60 -16.37 25.04
C LEU A 100 11.63 -17.80 25.58
N LYS A 101 10.99 -18.72 24.89
CA LYS A 101 11.04 -20.15 25.19
C LYS A 101 11.70 -20.89 24.03
N VAL A 102 12.70 -21.69 24.33
CA VAL A 102 13.43 -22.52 23.39
C VAL A 102 13.27 -23.98 23.81
N GLY A 103 12.61 -24.76 23.01
CA GLY A 103 12.51 -26.21 23.22
C GLY A 103 13.61 -26.93 22.46
N VAL A 104 14.17 -27.97 23.06
CA VAL A 104 15.21 -28.81 22.46
C VAL A 104 14.90 -30.30 22.68
N GLU A 105 15.34 -31.12 21.75
CA GLU A 105 15.27 -32.57 21.92
C GLU A 105 16.38 -33.05 22.86
N LEU A 106 15.99 -33.56 24.05
CA LEU A 106 16.95 -33.97 25.08
C LEU A 106 17.71 -35.25 24.71
N ILE A 107 17.07 -36.18 23.98
CA ILE A 107 17.69 -37.47 23.63
C ILE A 107 18.87 -37.27 22.66
N PRO A 108 18.72 -36.58 21.52
CA PRO A 108 19.85 -36.24 20.66
C PRO A 108 20.92 -35.41 21.38
N LEU A 109 20.51 -34.43 22.19
CA LEU A 109 21.44 -33.58 22.92
C LEU A 109 22.35 -34.39 23.88
N ILE A 110 21.80 -35.37 24.59
CA ILE A 110 22.53 -36.17 25.58
C ILE A 110 23.40 -37.25 24.91
N PHE A 111 22.85 -37.96 23.94
CA PHE A 111 23.51 -39.14 23.35
C PHE A 111 24.39 -38.83 22.15
N THR A 112 23.96 -37.92 21.26
CA THR A 112 24.69 -37.58 20.02
C THR A 112 25.32 -36.20 20.08
N LYS A 113 25.08 -35.42 21.11
CA LYS A 113 25.49 -34.01 21.27
C LYS A 113 24.97 -33.09 20.13
N THR A 114 23.88 -33.48 19.48
CA THR A 114 23.21 -32.69 18.44
C THR A 114 22.15 -31.82 19.10
N LEU A 115 22.18 -30.51 18.80
CA LEU A 115 21.19 -29.56 19.28
C LEU A 115 20.05 -29.46 18.26
N ASP A 116 18.97 -30.16 18.51
CA ASP A 116 17.75 -30.08 17.71
C ASP A 116 16.72 -29.20 18.40
N VAL A 117 16.43 -28.04 17.80
CA VAL A 117 15.48 -27.06 18.34
C VAL A 117 14.07 -27.44 17.88
N THR A 118 13.23 -27.85 18.81
CA THR A 118 11.84 -28.25 18.54
C THR A 118 10.91 -27.07 18.35
N HIS A 119 11.05 -26.05 19.19
CA HIS A 119 10.26 -24.81 19.09
C HIS A 119 10.99 -23.62 19.67
N LEU A 120 10.67 -22.46 19.11
CA LEU A 120 11.08 -21.15 19.60
C LEU A 120 9.85 -20.27 19.69
N THR A 121 9.53 -19.79 20.88
CA THR A 121 8.36 -18.93 21.11
C THR A 121 8.77 -17.64 21.77
N LEU A 122 8.43 -16.51 21.14
CA LEU A 122 8.64 -15.18 21.67
C LEU A 122 7.28 -14.58 22.07
N ASN A 123 7.10 -14.26 23.34
CA ASN A 123 5.85 -13.75 23.88
C ASN A 123 5.92 -12.26 24.17
N ASP A 124 4.84 -11.57 23.81
CA ASP A 124 4.66 -10.12 24.00
C ASP A 124 5.88 -9.30 23.53
N PRO A 125 6.46 -9.56 22.33
CA PRO A 125 7.57 -8.76 21.86
C PRO A 125 7.09 -7.36 21.44
N GLN A 126 7.86 -6.36 21.82
CA GLN A 126 7.77 -4.99 21.32
C GLN A 126 8.99 -4.74 20.45
N ILE A 127 8.76 -4.51 19.16
CA ILE A 127 9.80 -4.32 18.15
C ILE A 127 9.69 -2.91 17.61
N ASN A 128 10.77 -2.14 17.68
CA ASN A 128 10.84 -0.77 17.19
C ASN A 128 11.68 -0.73 15.92
N LEU A 129 11.04 -0.53 14.76
CA LEU A 129 11.71 -0.30 13.49
C LEU A 129 11.80 1.20 13.22
N VAL A 130 13.02 1.71 13.16
CA VAL A 130 13.29 3.12 12.90
C VAL A 130 14.04 3.25 11.58
N LYS A 131 13.48 4.00 10.65
CA LYS A 131 14.10 4.35 9.38
C LYS A 131 14.98 5.59 9.59
N SER A 132 16.13 5.69 8.92
CA SER A 132 16.99 6.88 8.98
C SER A 132 16.25 8.11 8.45
N HIS A 133 16.74 9.31 8.80
CA HIS A 133 16.20 10.58 8.30
C HIS A 133 16.17 10.62 6.77
N ASP A 134 17.23 10.14 6.13
CA ASP A 134 17.37 10.10 4.66
C ASP A 134 16.58 8.96 4.00
N GLY A 135 16.00 8.06 4.80
CA GLY A 135 15.19 6.97 4.30
C GLY A 135 15.95 5.76 3.75
N ASP A 136 17.30 5.75 3.79
CA ASP A 136 18.12 4.74 3.13
C ASP A 136 18.41 3.52 4.01
N LYS A 137 18.37 3.68 5.33
CA LYS A 137 18.75 2.65 6.29
C LYS A 137 17.71 2.45 7.37
N TRP A 138 17.68 1.24 7.91
CA TRP A 138 16.89 0.90 9.07
C TRP A 138 17.79 0.67 10.28
N ASN A 139 17.26 0.88 11.47
CA ASN A 139 17.99 0.61 12.71
C ASN A 139 18.50 -0.84 12.81
N PHE A 140 17.88 -1.81 12.18
CA PHE A 140 18.35 -3.20 12.13
C PHE A 140 19.44 -3.48 11.06
N SER A 141 19.75 -2.53 10.19
CA SER A 141 20.72 -2.75 9.09
C SER A 141 22.14 -3.02 9.55
N SER A 142 22.49 -2.67 10.80
CA SER A 142 23.80 -2.90 11.42
C SER A 142 23.84 -4.13 12.33
N LEU A 143 22.73 -4.90 12.45
CA LEU A 143 22.72 -6.14 13.22
C LEU A 143 23.63 -7.20 12.59
N GLY A 144 24.47 -7.84 13.43
CA GLY A 144 25.41 -8.86 12.99
C GLY A 144 26.62 -8.35 12.22
N ASN A 145 26.71 -7.06 11.95
CA ASN A 145 27.90 -6.46 11.35
C ASN A 145 28.94 -6.19 12.45
N ASN A 146 29.83 -7.14 12.72
CA ASN A 146 30.99 -6.97 13.58
C ASN A 146 32.04 -6.08 12.90
N THR A 147 31.70 -4.86 12.48
CA THR A 147 32.70 -3.83 12.26
C THR A 147 33.13 -3.34 13.63
N SER A 148 34.25 -3.88 14.07
CA SER A 148 34.97 -3.47 15.26
C SER A 148 34.82 -1.96 15.48
N ALA A 149 34.25 -1.57 16.62
CA ALA A 149 34.26 -0.20 17.07
C ALA A 149 35.68 0.34 16.93
N GLN A 150 35.86 1.31 16.06
CA GLN A 150 37.10 2.07 15.97
C GLN A 150 37.31 2.76 17.32
N GLN A 151 38.14 2.18 18.16
CA GLN A 151 38.64 2.79 19.37
C GLN A 151 39.28 4.13 18.99
N PRO A 152 38.95 5.23 19.65
CA PRO A 152 39.56 6.50 19.32
C PRO A 152 41.09 6.36 19.46
N ALA A 153 41.82 6.66 18.39
CA ALA A 153 43.27 6.61 18.32
C ALA A 153 43.86 7.57 19.37
N SER A 154 44.44 7.01 20.42
CA SER A 154 45.40 7.75 21.26
C SER A 154 46.66 7.97 20.43
N THR A 155 46.97 9.20 20.16
CA THR A 155 48.21 9.69 19.56
C THR A 155 49.39 9.34 20.44
N ALA A 156 50.24 8.40 20.00
CA ALA A 156 51.66 8.36 20.41
C ALA A 156 52.47 7.74 19.26
N GLY A 157 53.46 8.46 18.79
CA GLY A 157 54.24 8.22 17.60
C GLY A 157 55.23 7.07 17.69
N GLY A 158 55.68 6.62 16.52
CA GLY A 158 56.83 5.73 16.37
C GLY A 158 56.68 4.82 15.15
N ALA A 159 57.25 5.16 13.99
CA ALA A 159 57.55 4.28 12.86
C ALA A 159 58.95 3.66 13.08
N PRO A 160 59.48 2.70 12.22
CA PRO A 160 58.87 1.84 11.20
C PRO A 160 59.35 0.36 11.30
N ALA A 161 58.71 -0.58 10.62
CA ALA A 161 59.40 -1.62 9.85
C ALA A 161 58.44 -2.49 9.03
N ALA A 162 58.74 -2.60 7.77
CA ALA A 162 58.08 -3.45 6.79
C ALA A 162 58.27 -4.96 7.09
N ASN A 163 57.24 -5.75 6.92
CA ASN A 163 57.38 -7.11 6.39
C ASN A 163 56.12 -7.51 5.58
N ALA A 164 56.37 -7.67 4.29
CA ALA A 164 55.44 -8.23 3.33
C ALA A 164 55.33 -9.74 3.57
N ASN A 165 54.12 -10.23 3.63
CA ASN A 165 53.52 -11.50 3.24
C ASN A 165 52.37 -11.88 4.17
N ALA A 166 51.25 -11.20 3.96
CA ALA A 166 49.97 -11.72 4.41
C ALA A 166 49.16 -12.01 3.14
N GLN A 167 49.10 -13.28 2.81
CA GLN A 167 48.17 -13.85 1.83
C GLN A 167 46.76 -13.44 2.23
N PRO A 168 45.90 -12.92 1.31
CA PRO A 168 44.54 -12.58 1.66
C PRO A 168 43.85 -13.85 2.17
N ALA A 169 43.42 -13.83 3.41
CA ALA A 169 42.51 -14.85 3.92
C ALA A 169 41.27 -14.80 3.04
N ALA A 170 40.95 -15.93 2.42
CA ALA A 170 39.69 -16.11 1.73
C ALA A 170 38.54 -15.70 2.68
N PRO A 171 37.51 -14.99 2.20
CA PRO A 171 36.36 -14.71 3.01
C PRO A 171 35.83 -16.04 3.55
N ALA A 172 35.72 -16.14 4.88
CA ALA A 172 35.12 -17.30 5.51
C ALA A 172 33.73 -17.44 4.88
N ALA A 173 33.53 -18.53 4.16
CA ALA A 173 32.22 -18.92 3.66
C ALA A 173 31.29 -18.90 4.88
N SER A 174 30.29 -18.04 4.87
CA SER A 174 29.22 -18.07 5.83
C SER A 174 28.59 -19.45 5.72
N SER A 175 28.96 -20.35 6.61
CA SER A 175 28.31 -21.64 6.75
C SER A 175 26.86 -21.31 7.14
N ASN A 176 25.92 -21.47 6.19
CA ASN A 176 24.52 -21.53 6.53
C ASN A 176 24.39 -22.64 7.58
N PRO A 177 24.08 -22.34 8.83
CA PRO A 177 23.89 -23.38 9.79
C PRO A 177 22.73 -24.24 9.29
N ASN A 178 22.86 -25.56 9.34
CA ASN A 178 21.75 -26.51 9.17
C ASN A 178 20.78 -26.35 10.36
N LEU A 179 20.38 -25.11 10.64
CA LEU A 179 19.42 -24.82 11.69
C LEU A 179 18.04 -25.18 11.16
N SER A 180 17.48 -26.19 11.74
CA SER A 180 16.08 -26.57 11.57
C SER A 180 15.34 -26.29 12.88
N VAL A 181 14.17 -25.69 12.80
CA VAL A 181 13.32 -25.42 13.96
C VAL A 181 11.91 -25.91 13.64
N GLY A 182 11.43 -26.89 14.42
CA GLY A 182 10.10 -27.45 14.19
C GLY A 182 8.99 -26.41 14.22
N LYS A 183 9.04 -25.45 15.16
CA LYS A 183 8.04 -24.38 15.26
C LYS A 183 8.64 -23.06 15.74
N LEU A 184 8.47 -22.00 14.94
CA LEU A 184 8.73 -20.63 15.36
C LEU A 184 7.39 -19.94 15.64
N LYS A 185 7.26 -19.28 16.80
CA LYS A 185 6.05 -18.56 17.17
C LYS A 185 6.37 -17.20 17.77
N ILE A 186 5.66 -16.18 17.31
CA ILE A 186 5.53 -14.88 17.97
C ILE A 186 4.07 -14.78 18.44
N SER A 187 3.87 -14.44 19.70
CA SER A 187 2.54 -14.26 20.27
C SER A 187 2.36 -12.87 20.84
N ASN A 188 1.26 -12.23 20.50
CA ASN A 188 0.85 -10.93 20.99
C ASN A 188 1.91 -9.85 20.81
N GLY A 189 2.60 -9.86 19.64
CA GLY A 189 3.64 -8.90 19.31
C GLY A 189 3.08 -7.51 19.03
N ARG A 190 3.92 -6.49 19.30
CA ARG A 190 3.71 -5.11 18.86
C ARG A 190 4.87 -4.67 18.01
N LEU A 191 4.58 -4.20 16.79
CA LEU A 191 5.56 -3.64 15.88
C LEU A 191 5.29 -2.14 15.73
N THR A 192 6.29 -1.33 16.06
CA THR A 192 6.24 0.12 15.87
C THR A 192 7.18 0.50 14.73
N VAL A 193 6.67 1.23 13.75
CA VAL A 193 7.44 1.72 12.59
C VAL A 193 7.46 3.23 12.61
N SER A 194 8.66 3.83 12.61
CA SER A 194 8.86 5.28 12.63
C SER A 194 10.02 5.70 11.73
N GLN A 195 10.18 7.01 11.54
CA GLN A 195 11.32 7.59 10.84
C GLN A 195 12.01 8.58 11.78
N ALA A 196 13.34 8.50 11.86
CA ALA A 196 14.15 9.40 12.68
C ALA A 196 13.97 10.85 12.24
N GLY A 197 13.73 11.76 13.20
CA GLY A 197 13.53 13.18 12.91
C GLY A 197 12.21 13.55 12.25
N SER A 198 11.31 12.59 11.99
CA SER A 198 9.95 12.88 11.49
C SER A 198 9.04 13.35 12.62
N SER A 199 8.17 14.32 12.31
CA SER A 199 7.08 14.75 13.20
C SER A 199 5.83 13.86 13.07
N GLU A 200 5.85 12.88 12.17
CA GLU A 200 4.75 11.93 12.00
C GLU A 200 4.67 10.97 13.19
N GLN A 201 3.44 10.62 13.57
CA GLN A 201 3.24 9.63 14.62
C GLN A 201 3.71 8.25 14.16
N PRO A 202 4.38 7.48 15.04
CA PRO A 202 4.76 6.11 14.73
C PRO A 202 3.54 5.25 14.37
N ARG A 203 3.70 4.38 13.38
CA ARG A 203 2.68 3.40 13.01
C ARG A 203 2.81 2.18 13.89
N VAL A 204 1.72 1.78 14.48
CA VAL A 204 1.69 0.66 15.44
C VAL A 204 0.83 -0.47 14.89
N TYR A 205 1.44 -1.64 14.80
CA TYR A 205 0.80 -2.90 14.45
C TYR A 205 0.73 -3.74 15.72
N ASP A 206 -0.48 -3.99 16.19
CA ASP A 206 -0.72 -4.71 17.45
C ASP A 206 -1.15 -6.17 17.19
N LYS A 207 -1.10 -6.98 18.25
CA LYS A 207 -1.53 -8.38 18.24
C LYS A 207 -0.90 -9.15 17.07
N VAL A 208 0.38 -8.91 16.83
CA VAL A 208 1.12 -9.62 15.80
C VAL A 208 1.33 -11.06 16.25
N GLU A 209 0.71 -11.98 15.53
CA GLU A 209 0.91 -13.42 15.69
C GLU A 209 1.64 -13.94 14.45
N ILE A 210 2.72 -14.64 14.66
CA ILE A 210 3.48 -15.32 13.60
C ILE A 210 3.64 -16.77 14.00
N GLU A 211 3.33 -17.68 13.10
CA GLU A 211 3.57 -19.11 13.25
C GLU A 211 4.24 -19.63 12.00
N ILE A 212 5.42 -20.23 12.14
CA ILE A 212 6.18 -20.90 11.08
C ILE A 212 6.40 -22.33 11.57
N SER A 213 6.06 -23.32 10.74
CA SER A 213 6.30 -24.72 11.03
C SER A 213 7.42 -25.25 10.15
N ASP A 214 8.20 -26.20 10.68
CA ASP A 214 9.29 -26.88 9.97
C ASP A 214 10.26 -25.90 9.27
N PHE A 215 10.62 -24.83 10.00
CA PHE A 215 11.51 -23.80 9.49
C PHE A 215 12.86 -24.38 9.08
N SER A 216 13.30 -24.04 7.88
CA SER A 216 14.61 -24.43 7.34
C SER A 216 15.12 -23.36 6.38
N PHE A 217 16.43 -23.15 6.33
CA PHE A 217 17.06 -22.28 5.34
C PHE A 217 17.08 -22.91 3.94
N THR A 218 17.06 -24.24 3.85
CA THR A 218 17.29 -25.00 2.62
C THR A 218 16.04 -25.63 2.01
N SER A 219 14.91 -25.54 2.70
CA SER A 219 13.63 -26.07 2.21
C SER A 219 12.49 -25.07 2.39
N SER A 220 11.36 -25.32 1.72
CA SER A 220 10.16 -24.53 1.87
C SER A 220 9.46 -24.85 3.19
N PHE A 221 8.93 -23.85 3.85
CA PHE A 221 8.21 -23.94 5.13
C PHE A 221 6.90 -23.17 5.08
N PRO A 222 5.81 -23.71 5.70
CA PRO A 222 4.55 -22.99 5.85
C PRO A 222 4.63 -21.91 6.93
N PHE A 223 3.91 -20.82 6.71
CA PHE A 223 3.79 -19.73 7.68
C PHE A 223 2.37 -19.16 7.75
N LYS A 224 2.03 -18.60 8.90
CA LYS A 224 0.83 -17.79 9.12
C LYS A 224 1.20 -16.52 9.86
N VAL A 225 0.63 -15.40 9.43
CA VAL A 225 0.79 -14.12 10.08
C VAL A 225 -0.58 -13.47 10.24
N THR A 226 -0.86 -12.98 11.43
CA THR A 226 -2.00 -12.07 11.65
C THR A 226 -1.53 -10.85 12.41
N ALA A 227 -2.14 -9.70 12.13
CA ALA A 227 -1.84 -8.46 12.83
C ALA A 227 -3.06 -7.54 12.81
N GLN A 228 -3.15 -6.68 13.81
CA GLN A 228 -4.04 -5.53 13.83
C GLN A 228 -3.31 -4.34 13.20
N LEU A 229 -3.89 -3.76 12.16
CA LEU A 229 -3.34 -2.60 11.45
C LEU A 229 -3.72 -1.29 12.15
N PRO A 230 -2.96 -0.20 11.93
CA PRO A 230 -3.39 1.13 12.34
C PRO A 230 -4.81 1.45 11.84
N GLY A 231 -5.61 2.16 12.64
CA GLY A 231 -7.00 2.48 12.28
C GLY A 231 -7.98 1.29 12.39
N ASN A 232 -7.66 0.28 13.21
CA ASN A 232 -8.51 -0.89 13.49
C ASN A 232 -8.73 -1.85 12.32
N GLY A 233 -7.89 -1.81 11.31
CA GLY A 233 -7.85 -2.83 10.28
C GLY A 233 -7.20 -4.13 10.76
N SER A 234 -7.31 -5.20 9.97
CA SER A 234 -6.63 -6.47 10.23
C SER A 234 -5.93 -7.00 8.99
N LEU A 235 -4.80 -7.68 9.21
CA LEU A 235 -4.03 -8.39 8.19
C LEU A 235 -3.99 -9.87 8.52
N LYS A 236 -4.16 -10.71 7.51
CA LYS A 236 -3.91 -12.15 7.57
C LYS A 236 -3.12 -12.57 6.34
N LEU A 237 -2.02 -13.30 6.59
CA LEU A 237 -1.21 -13.97 5.59
C LEU A 237 -1.19 -15.46 5.91
N ASP A 238 -1.33 -16.31 4.91
CA ASP A 238 -1.25 -17.76 5.03
C ASP A 238 -0.54 -18.31 3.78
N GLY A 239 0.58 -19.00 3.96
CA GLY A 239 1.37 -19.39 2.82
C GLY A 239 2.56 -20.27 3.11
N LYS A 240 3.47 -20.31 2.13
CA LYS A 240 4.75 -21.00 2.17
C LYS A 240 5.84 -20.09 1.65
N ALA A 241 7.03 -20.17 2.24
CA ALA A 241 8.22 -19.47 1.79
C ALA A 241 9.42 -20.40 1.81
N GLY A 242 10.48 -20.03 1.10
CA GLY A 242 11.73 -20.80 1.05
C GLY A 242 11.90 -21.70 -0.18
N PRO A 243 13.12 -22.26 -0.37
CA PRO A 243 14.31 -22.06 0.48
C PRO A 243 14.73 -20.57 0.54
N ILE A 244 15.35 -20.17 1.66
CA ILE A 244 15.76 -18.77 1.85
C ILE A 244 16.98 -18.47 0.98
N ASP A 245 16.92 -17.41 0.17
CA ASP A 245 18.10 -16.91 -0.55
C ASP A 245 19.01 -16.16 0.45
N ALA A 246 20.16 -16.78 0.78
CA ALA A 246 21.10 -16.22 1.74
C ALA A 246 21.81 -14.96 1.23
N THR A 247 21.84 -14.72 -0.08
CA THR A 247 22.49 -13.55 -0.68
C THR A 247 21.54 -12.36 -0.78
N ASN A 248 20.25 -12.64 -0.96
CA ASN A 248 19.23 -11.62 -1.06
C ASN A 248 17.86 -12.20 -0.62
N THR A 249 17.48 -11.96 0.62
CA THR A 249 16.24 -12.49 1.20
C THR A 249 14.97 -12.07 0.43
N ALA A 250 15.01 -10.95 -0.32
CA ALA A 250 13.91 -10.54 -1.19
C ALA A 250 13.68 -11.50 -2.37
N ARG A 251 14.65 -12.34 -2.70
CA ARG A 251 14.55 -13.38 -3.73
C ARG A 251 14.09 -14.73 -3.19
N THR A 252 13.74 -14.81 -1.92
CA THR A 252 13.17 -16.05 -1.36
C THR A 252 11.83 -16.36 -2.06
N PRO A 253 11.66 -17.57 -2.62
CA PRO A 253 10.37 -17.97 -3.19
C PRO A 253 9.25 -17.89 -2.15
N LEU A 254 8.09 -17.40 -2.58
CA LEU A 254 6.96 -17.13 -1.71
C LEU A 254 5.65 -17.49 -2.43
N GLN A 255 4.73 -18.10 -1.69
CA GLN A 255 3.33 -18.22 -2.11
C GLN A 255 2.46 -17.95 -0.90
N ALA A 256 1.61 -16.92 -0.96
CA ALA A 256 0.76 -16.55 0.15
C ALA A 256 -0.60 -16.01 -0.31
N LYS A 257 -1.63 -16.38 0.44
CA LYS A 257 -2.90 -15.67 0.44
C LYS A 257 -2.81 -14.49 1.39
N VAL A 258 -3.27 -13.33 0.92
CA VAL A 258 -3.28 -12.07 1.67
C VAL A 258 -4.73 -11.63 1.84
N THR A 259 -5.15 -11.41 3.07
CA THR A 259 -6.46 -10.82 3.36
C THR A 259 -6.26 -9.62 4.28
N VAL A 260 -6.77 -8.47 3.85
CA VAL A 260 -6.80 -7.25 4.66
C VAL A 260 -8.25 -6.82 4.81
N ALA A 261 -8.66 -6.54 6.03
CA ALA A 261 -10.02 -6.07 6.30
C ALA A 261 -9.98 -4.71 7.00
N LYS A 262 -10.85 -3.82 6.57
CA LYS A 262 -11.10 -2.49 7.17
C LYS A 262 -9.83 -1.64 7.33
N MET A 263 -8.89 -1.71 6.37
CA MET A 263 -7.69 -0.90 6.39
C MET A 263 -8.05 0.58 6.21
N ASN A 264 -7.70 1.42 7.16
CA ASN A 264 -7.77 2.87 6.99
C ASN A 264 -6.62 3.33 6.11
N LEU A 265 -6.91 3.78 4.89
CA LEU A 265 -5.89 4.15 3.91
C LEU A 265 -4.99 5.30 4.39
N ALA A 266 -5.56 6.29 5.07
CA ALA A 266 -4.81 7.45 5.57
C ALA A 266 -3.87 7.09 6.73
N GLU A 267 -4.26 6.13 7.59
CA GLU A 267 -3.49 5.73 8.77
C GLU A 267 -2.60 4.51 8.52
N SER A 268 -2.79 3.81 7.41
CA SER A 268 -2.09 2.56 7.08
C SER A 268 -0.57 2.72 6.96
N GLY A 269 -0.14 3.91 6.56
CA GLY A 269 1.25 4.22 6.27
C GLY A 269 1.79 3.67 4.96
N PHE A 270 0.96 3.06 4.16
CA PHE A 270 1.30 2.65 2.79
C PHE A 270 1.11 3.78 1.77
N ILE A 271 0.39 4.83 2.15
CA ILE A 271 0.07 5.98 1.31
C ILE A 271 0.64 7.22 1.98
N ASP A 272 1.33 8.07 1.22
CA ASP A 272 1.80 9.36 1.71
C ASP A 272 0.60 10.23 2.11
N PRO A 273 0.51 10.69 3.35
CA PRO A 273 -0.57 11.59 3.80
C PRO A 273 -0.70 12.86 2.95
N ALA A 274 0.41 13.32 2.33
CA ALA A 274 0.41 14.48 1.46
C ALA A 274 -0.38 14.26 0.16
N ALA A 275 -0.56 13.01 -0.28
CA ALA A 275 -1.40 12.66 -1.44
C ALA A 275 -2.88 12.97 -1.20
N GLY A 276 -3.33 13.04 0.07
CA GLY A 276 -4.72 13.30 0.42
C GLY A 276 -5.67 12.14 0.12
N ILE A 277 -5.12 10.94 -0.04
CA ILE A 277 -5.92 9.73 -0.26
C ILE A 277 -6.41 9.20 1.08
N SER A 278 -7.71 8.95 1.18
CA SER A 278 -8.34 8.39 2.37
C SER A 278 -9.48 7.45 2.02
N GLY A 279 -9.97 6.71 3.00
CA GLY A 279 -11.06 5.74 2.84
C GLY A 279 -10.78 4.46 3.62
N ILE A 280 -11.69 3.52 3.55
CA ILE A 280 -11.57 2.19 4.16
C ILE A 280 -11.45 1.16 3.03
N ALA A 281 -10.42 0.33 3.09
CA ALA A 281 -10.14 -0.68 2.08
C ALA A 281 -10.19 -2.10 2.66
N ASP A 282 -10.83 -3.00 1.93
CA ASP A 282 -10.74 -4.44 2.09
C ASP A 282 -9.95 -5.01 0.91
N PHE A 283 -9.07 -5.98 1.16
CA PHE A 283 -8.27 -6.64 0.14
C PHE A 283 -8.27 -8.16 0.35
N ASP A 284 -8.47 -8.91 -0.72
CA ASP A 284 -8.28 -10.37 -0.76
C ASP A 284 -7.55 -10.73 -2.05
N GLY A 285 -6.44 -11.44 -1.93
CA GLY A 285 -5.62 -11.78 -3.09
C GLY A 285 -4.53 -12.79 -2.78
N THR A 286 -3.72 -13.08 -3.79
CA THR A 286 -2.57 -13.96 -3.69
C THR A 286 -1.30 -13.25 -4.14
N VAL A 287 -0.19 -13.65 -3.54
CA VAL A 287 1.16 -13.25 -3.95
C VAL A 287 1.96 -14.52 -4.17
N THR A 288 2.60 -14.64 -5.32
CA THR A 288 3.54 -15.72 -5.65
C THR A 288 4.84 -15.12 -6.15
N SER A 289 5.96 -15.70 -5.76
CA SER A 289 7.28 -15.32 -6.26
C SER A 289 8.15 -16.57 -6.41
N ASP A 290 8.89 -16.64 -7.50
CA ASP A 290 9.93 -17.66 -7.72
C ASP A 290 11.34 -17.15 -7.35
N GLY A 291 11.42 -15.94 -6.78
CA GLY A 291 12.68 -15.25 -6.49
C GLY A 291 13.17 -14.36 -7.62
N HIS A 292 12.54 -14.38 -8.79
CA HIS A 292 12.84 -13.53 -9.93
C HIS A 292 11.63 -12.67 -10.33
N ILE A 293 10.48 -13.30 -10.47
CA ILE A 293 9.22 -12.65 -10.82
C ILE A 293 8.24 -12.83 -9.66
N ALA A 294 7.76 -11.74 -9.14
CA ALA A 294 6.62 -11.72 -8.23
C ALA A 294 5.33 -11.47 -9.02
N LYS A 295 4.30 -12.27 -8.76
CA LYS A 295 2.95 -12.11 -9.31
C LYS A 295 1.97 -11.87 -8.19
N THR A 296 1.07 -10.93 -8.40
CA THR A 296 -0.02 -10.69 -7.47
C THR A 296 -1.33 -10.54 -8.23
N ASP A 297 -2.34 -11.18 -7.73
CA ASP A 297 -3.71 -11.03 -8.19
C ASP A 297 -4.63 -10.85 -6.99
N GLY A 298 -5.69 -10.10 -7.16
CA GLY A 298 -6.60 -9.86 -6.07
C GLY A 298 -7.71 -8.89 -6.38
N THR A 299 -8.54 -8.70 -5.37
CA THR A 299 -9.63 -7.73 -5.37
C THR A 299 -9.47 -6.78 -4.19
N LEU A 300 -9.50 -5.49 -4.47
CA LEU A 300 -9.55 -4.42 -3.49
C LEU A 300 -10.91 -3.75 -3.57
N LYS A 301 -11.56 -3.52 -2.45
CA LYS A 301 -12.81 -2.75 -2.35
C LYS A 301 -12.58 -1.57 -1.42
N ALA A 302 -12.77 -0.37 -1.93
CA ALA A 302 -12.64 0.87 -1.17
C ALA A 302 -14.00 1.53 -0.95
N THR A 303 -14.28 1.93 0.27
CA THR A 303 -15.48 2.70 0.66
C THR A 303 -15.05 4.06 1.19
N ASN A 304 -15.89 5.07 1.00
CA ASN A 304 -15.57 6.46 1.36
C ASN A 304 -14.23 6.92 0.75
N LEU A 305 -13.91 6.45 -0.45
CA LEU A 305 -12.65 6.75 -1.12
C LEU A 305 -12.57 8.24 -1.48
N GLN A 306 -11.51 8.89 -1.05
CA GLN A 306 -11.07 10.21 -1.50
C GLN A 306 -9.71 10.06 -2.14
N VAL A 307 -9.46 10.67 -3.29
CA VAL A 307 -8.20 10.48 -4.04
C VAL A 307 -7.38 11.76 -4.20
N VAL A 308 -7.92 12.90 -3.79
CA VAL A 308 -7.21 14.18 -3.79
C VAL A 308 -7.44 14.95 -2.49
N LYS A 309 -6.46 15.76 -2.07
CA LYS A 309 -6.46 16.48 -0.78
C LYS A 309 -7.67 17.38 -0.55
N LYS A 310 -8.20 18.01 -1.61
CA LYS A 310 -9.38 18.89 -1.55
C LYS A 310 -10.67 18.18 -1.95
N GLY A 311 -10.65 16.86 -2.12
CA GLY A 311 -11.83 16.08 -2.44
C GLY A 311 -12.71 15.83 -1.23
N SER A 312 -13.80 15.12 -1.48
CA SER A 312 -14.72 14.58 -0.47
C SER A 312 -14.92 13.09 -0.76
N PRO A 313 -15.38 12.27 0.18
CA PRO A 313 -15.59 10.85 -0.06
C PRO A 313 -16.50 10.56 -1.26
N ALA A 314 -16.12 9.56 -2.07
CA ALA A 314 -16.96 9.04 -3.16
C ALA A 314 -18.29 8.52 -2.62
N GLY A 315 -19.37 8.78 -3.34
CA GLY A 315 -20.74 8.37 -2.95
C GLY A 315 -21.02 6.87 -3.09
N LYS A 316 -20.14 6.13 -3.78
CA LYS A 316 -20.27 4.67 -4.01
C LYS A 316 -18.93 3.97 -3.78
N PRO A 317 -18.94 2.68 -3.37
CA PRO A 317 -17.72 1.88 -3.28
C PRO A 317 -17.05 1.72 -4.65
N VAL A 318 -15.72 1.73 -4.64
CA VAL A 318 -14.88 1.41 -5.79
C VAL A 318 -14.29 0.02 -5.59
N GLN A 319 -14.40 -0.84 -6.57
CA GLN A 319 -13.77 -2.16 -6.57
C GLN A 319 -12.73 -2.23 -7.68
N VAL A 320 -11.57 -2.78 -7.35
CA VAL A 320 -10.46 -3.00 -8.28
C VAL A 320 -10.09 -4.48 -8.24
N THR A 321 -10.19 -5.15 -9.38
CA THR A 321 -9.67 -6.52 -9.55
C THR A 321 -8.47 -6.46 -10.48
N TYR A 322 -7.34 -7.04 -10.07
CA TYR A 322 -6.10 -6.87 -10.81
C TYR A 322 -5.23 -8.13 -10.87
N THR A 323 -4.36 -8.17 -11.86
CA THR A 323 -3.23 -9.08 -12.00
C THR A 323 -2.02 -8.29 -12.44
N VAL A 324 -0.95 -8.41 -11.66
CA VAL A 324 0.29 -7.64 -11.83
C VAL A 324 1.49 -8.57 -11.71
N ASP A 325 2.45 -8.40 -12.59
CA ASP A 325 3.76 -9.05 -12.54
C ASP A 325 4.84 -8.01 -12.20
N PHE A 326 5.84 -8.39 -11.42
CA PHE A 326 6.97 -7.55 -11.04
C PHE A 326 8.29 -8.31 -11.14
N ASP A 327 9.21 -7.82 -11.93
CA ASP A 327 10.58 -8.32 -12.06
C ASP A 327 11.43 -7.72 -10.93
N LEU A 328 11.85 -8.58 -9.99
CA LEU A 328 12.61 -8.17 -8.79
C LEU A 328 14.00 -7.62 -9.14
N ALA A 329 14.61 -8.07 -10.23
CA ALA A 329 15.94 -7.63 -10.66
C ALA A 329 15.86 -6.28 -11.38
N LYS A 330 14.86 -6.12 -12.27
CA LYS A 330 14.63 -4.87 -13.01
C LYS A 330 13.87 -3.83 -12.22
N GLN A 331 13.29 -4.20 -11.07
CA GLN A 331 12.39 -3.34 -10.30
C GLN A 331 11.29 -2.70 -11.16
N ALA A 332 10.78 -3.46 -12.12
CA ALA A 332 9.78 -3.01 -13.07
C ALA A 332 8.69 -4.07 -13.22
N GLY A 333 7.49 -3.64 -13.55
CA GLY A 333 6.36 -4.55 -13.63
C GLY A 333 5.37 -4.21 -14.74
N ASN A 334 4.43 -5.12 -14.91
CA ASN A 334 3.37 -5.01 -15.88
C ASN A 334 2.02 -5.26 -15.21
N ILE A 335 1.06 -4.37 -15.46
CA ILE A 335 -0.35 -4.54 -15.11
C ILE A 335 -1.00 -5.22 -16.32
N SER A 336 -1.08 -6.55 -16.28
CA SER A 336 -1.64 -7.33 -17.38
C SER A 336 -3.16 -7.24 -17.42
N GLN A 337 -3.79 -7.09 -16.24
CA GLN A 337 -5.22 -6.93 -16.11
C GLN A 337 -5.53 -6.10 -14.86
N CYS A 338 -6.34 -5.05 -15.04
CA CYS A 338 -6.90 -4.30 -13.93
C CYS A 338 -8.27 -3.77 -14.36
N GLN A 339 -9.29 -4.19 -13.65
CA GLN A 339 -10.67 -3.74 -13.82
C GLN A 339 -11.05 -2.88 -12.62
N ILE A 340 -11.46 -1.65 -12.90
CA ILE A 340 -11.95 -0.68 -11.91
C ILE A 340 -13.45 -0.57 -12.11
N SER A 341 -14.24 -0.83 -11.08
CA SER A 341 -15.70 -0.76 -11.15
C SER A 341 -16.30 0.07 -10.02
N MET A 342 -17.34 0.81 -10.35
CA MET A 342 -18.18 1.56 -9.42
C MET A 342 -19.63 1.46 -9.87
N GLY A 343 -20.47 0.76 -9.11
CA GLY A 343 -21.80 0.38 -9.58
C GLY A 343 -21.71 -0.48 -10.83
N LYS A 344 -22.30 -0.02 -11.93
CA LYS A 344 -22.24 -0.67 -13.26
C LYS A 344 -21.15 -0.07 -14.16
N ALA A 345 -20.54 1.05 -13.78
CA ALA A 345 -19.44 1.64 -14.52
C ALA A 345 -18.19 0.76 -14.38
N VAL A 346 -17.57 0.40 -15.52
CA VAL A 346 -16.37 -0.43 -15.58
C VAL A 346 -15.33 0.21 -16.50
N ALA A 347 -14.12 0.37 -15.98
CA ALA A 347 -12.95 0.78 -16.75
C ALA A 347 -11.83 -0.26 -16.62
N HIS A 348 -11.04 -0.40 -17.67
CA HIS A 348 -9.89 -1.31 -17.73
C HIS A 348 -8.60 -0.51 -17.77
N LEU A 349 -7.64 -0.91 -16.95
CA LEU A 349 -6.31 -0.31 -16.87
C LEU A 349 -5.27 -1.39 -17.20
N THR A 350 -4.35 -1.08 -18.10
CA THR A 350 -3.22 -1.94 -18.45
C THR A 350 -1.96 -1.11 -18.65
N GLY A 351 -0.79 -1.73 -18.62
CA GLY A 351 0.46 -1.03 -18.90
C GLY A 351 1.61 -1.45 -18.00
N THR A 352 2.63 -0.61 -17.93
CA THR A 352 3.88 -0.90 -17.23
C THR A 352 4.19 0.14 -16.16
N TYR A 353 4.99 -0.27 -15.19
CA TYR A 353 5.55 0.63 -14.18
C TYR A 353 7.01 0.28 -13.90
N ASP A 354 7.78 1.28 -13.50
CA ASP A 354 9.18 1.19 -13.16
C ASP A 354 9.41 1.83 -11.78
N ALA A 355 9.94 1.05 -10.86
CA ALA A 355 10.21 1.43 -9.46
C ALA A 355 11.71 1.55 -9.15
N HIS A 356 12.59 1.64 -10.16
CA HIS A 356 14.04 1.79 -9.97
C HIS A 356 14.43 3.09 -9.27
N GLY A 357 13.66 4.17 -9.46
CA GLY A 357 13.94 5.49 -8.90
C GLY A 357 13.35 5.70 -7.51
N THR A 358 13.58 6.87 -6.95
CA THR A 358 12.93 7.31 -5.70
C THR A 358 11.42 7.49 -5.86
N VAL A 359 10.95 7.73 -7.09
CA VAL A 359 9.54 7.85 -7.45
C VAL A 359 9.23 6.88 -8.57
N THR A 360 8.24 6.04 -8.38
CA THR A 360 7.76 5.10 -9.41
C THR A 360 7.24 5.86 -10.62
N THR A 361 7.62 5.43 -11.82
CA THR A 361 7.08 5.96 -13.09
C THR A 361 6.14 4.94 -13.72
N VAL A 362 5.12 5.43 -14.43
CA VAL A 362 4.12 4.58 -15.07
C VAL A 362 3.90 4.96 -16.53
N ASN A 363 3.46 3.96 -17.32
CA ASN A 363 2.96 4.14 -18.67
C ASN A 363 1.74 3.21 -18.82
N LEU A 364 0.55 3.78 -18.63
CA LEU A 364 -0.70 3.05 -18.51
C LEU A 364 -1.70 3.50 -19.55
N LYS A 365 -2.63 2.61 -19.90
CA LYS A 365 -3.79 2.87 -20.71
C LYS A 365 -5.05 2.56 -19.91
N LEU A 366 -5.94 3.56 -19.79
CA LEU A 366 -7.26 3.43 -19.18
C LEU A 366 -8.32 3.52 -20.26
N ALA A 367 -9.18 2.51 -20.35
CA ALA A 367 -10.29 2.49 -21.29
C ALA A 367 -11.59 2.10 -20.59
N GLY A 368 -12.66 2.82 -20.88
CA GLY A 368 -14.02 2.53 -20.40
C GLY A 368 -15.03 2.77 -21.51
N GLN A 369 -15.99 1.87 -21.64
CA GLN A 369 -17.02 1.94 -22.68
C GLN A 369 -18.41 1.75 -22.04
N GLY A 370 -19.38 2.57 -22.45
CA GLY A 370 -20.76 2.47 -21.98
C GLY A 370 -20.90 2.60 -20.45
N MET A 371 -20.05 3.40 -19.82
CA MET A 371 -20.07 3.58 -18.37
C MET A 371 -21.24 4.48 -17.97
N PRO A 372 -22.21 4.01 -17.15
CA PRO A 372 -23.32 4.85 -16.71
C PRO A 372 -22.84 6.10 -15.98
N VAL A 373 -23.28 7.28 -16.45
CA VAL A 373 -22.87 8.57 -15.89
C VAL A 373 -23.32 8.73 -14.43
N ASP A 374 -24.50 8.20 -14.06
CA ASP A 374 -25.01 8.21 -12.67
C ASP A 374 -24.06 7.50 -11.68
N ASP A 375 -23.34 6.47 -12.13
CA ASP A 375 -22.36 5.78 -11.30
C ASP A 375 -21.08 6.61 -11.17
N LEU A 376 -20.62 7.21 -12.28
CA LEU A 376 -19.40 8.01 -12.31
C LEU A 376 -19.54 9.34 -11.58
N GLU A 377 -20.73 9.95 -11.55
CA GLU A 377 -21.01 11.17 -10.78
C GLU A 377 -20.62 11.00 -9.31
N ALA A 378 -20.87 9.81 -8.73
CA ALA A 378 -20.53 9.52 -7.35
C ALA A 378 -19.00 9.59 -7.07
N MET A 379 -18.15 9.58 -8.08
CA MET A 379 -16.70 9.72 -7.96
C MET A 379 -16.22 11.19 -8.03
N LEU A 380 -17.00 12.10 -8.61
CA LEU A 380 -16.61 13.49 -8.82
C LEU A 380 -16.14 14.19 -7.52
N PRO A 381 -16.84 14.04 -6.37
CA PRO A 381 -16.38 14.64 -5.12
C PRO A 381 -14.99 14.11 -4.69
N ALA A 382 -14.72 12.82 -4.90
CA ALA A 382 -13.43 12.21 -4.55
C ALA A 382 -12.27 12.73 -5.41
N LEU A 383 -12.57 13.18 -6.63
CA LEU A 383 -11.64 13.83 -7.56
C LEU A 383 -11.54 15.34 -7.34
N GLY A 384 -12.26 15.90 -6.35
CA GLY A 384 -12.28 17.33 -6.08
C GLY A 384 -13.10 18.15 -7.09
N VAL A 385 -13.89 17.48 -7.94
CA VAL A 385 -14.77 18.14 -8.91
C VAL A 385 -16.09 18.52 -8.21
N VAL A 386 -16.39 19.82 -8.24
CA VAL A 386 -17.61 20.38 -7.66
C VAL A 386 -18.54 20.81 -8.80
N LEU A 387 -19.73 20.24 -8.86
CA LEU A 387 -20.78 20.68 -9.79
C LEU A 387 -21.50 21.92 -9.24
N PRO A 388 -22.21 22.68 -10.10
CA PRO A 388 -23.07 23.78 -9.64
C PRO A 388 -24.04 23.32 -8.54
N PRO A 389 -24.38 24.17 -7.57
CA PRO A 389 -25.21 23.81 -6.43
C PRO A 389 -26.54 23.15 -6.84
N LYS A 390 -26.84 21.98 -6.23
CA LYS A 390 -28.02 21.16 -6.49
C LYS A 390 -28.06 20.52 -7.87
N SER A 391 -27.07 20.74 -8.75
CA SER A 391 -27.03 20.06 -10.04
C SER A 391 -26.56 18.63 -9.89
N GLN A 392 -27.01 17.76 -10.80
CA GLN A 392 -26.68 16.35 -10.86
C GLN A 392 -26.59 15.91 -12.31
N LEU A 393 -25.63 15.03 -12.62
CA LEU A 393 -25.55 14.35 -13.90
C LEU A 393 -26.43 13.09 -13.84
N LYS A 394 -27.38 12.95 -14.76
CA LYS A 394 -28.35 11.85 -14.78
C LYS A 394 -28.43 11.19 -16.14
N GLY A 395 -28.45 9.86 -16.11
CA GLY A 395 -28.61 9.05 -17.31
C GLY A 395 -27.44 9.14 -18.27
N GLY A 396 -27.53 8.40 -19.36
CA GLY A 396 -26.51 8.39 -20.39
C GLY A 396 -25.26 7.60 -20.04
N ASP A 397 -24.33 7.59 -20.98
CA ASP A 397 -23.13 6.78 -20.95
C ASP A 397 -21.88 7.63 -21.24
N LEU A 398 -20.78 7.29 -20.55
CA LEU A 398 -19.47 7.86 -20.78
C LEU A 398 -18.53 6.81 -21.37
N ASN A 399 -17.79 7.20 -22.41
CA ASN A 399 -16.70 6.43 -23.00
C ASN A 399 -15.40 7.21 -22.85
N THR A 400 -14.31 6.53 -22.51
CA THR A 400 -13.00 7.15 -22.38
C THR A 400 -11.89 6.23 -22.84
N ASP A 401 -10.83 6.83 -23.38
CA ASP A 401 -9.57 6.19 -23.74
C ASP A 401 -8.44 7.17 -23.39
N LEU A 402 -7.70 6.87 -22.31
CA LEU A 402 -6.67 7.73 -21.74
C LEU A 402 -5.35 7.00 -21.67
N ALA A 403 -4.28 7.65 -22.15
CA ALA A 403 -2.91 7.30 -21.82
C ALA A 403 -2.48 8.08 -20.56
N ILE A 404 -1.93 7.38 -19.57
CA ILE A 404 -1.48 7.93 -18.29
C ILE A 404 0.01 7.67 -18.17
N ALA A 405 0.82 8.68 -18.07
CA ALA A 405 2.27 8.53 -18.03
C ALA A 405 2.93 9.51 -17.04
N GLY A 406 4.11 9.13 -16.58
CA GLY A 406 4.97 9.96 -15.72
C GLY A 406 5.16 9.41 -14.32
N PRO A 407 5.87 10.15 -13.46
CA PRO A 407 5.99 9.84 -12.04
C PRO A 407 4.62 9.83 -11.35
N VAL A 408 4.42 8.92 -10.39
CA VAL A 408 3.11 8.76 -9.71
C VAL A 408 2.66 10.00 -8.93
N ASP A 409 3.58 10.88 -8.55
CA ASP A 409 3.33 12.18 -7.92
C ASP A 409 3.03 13.31 -8.93
N LYS A 410 3.26 13.09 -10.24
CA LYS A 410 3.10 14.08 -11.32
C LYS A 410 2.55 13.45 -12.59
N LEU A 411 1.50 12.66 -12.46
CA LEU A 411 0.88 11.97 -13.59
C LEU A 411 0.30 12.94 -14.61
N VAL A 412 0.48 12.61 -15.88
CA VAL A 412 -0.18 13.27 -17.00
C VAL A 412 -1.07 12.26 -17.72
N SER A 413 -2.36 12.54 -17.76
CA SER A 413 -3.35 11.75 -18.50
C SER A 413 -3.79 12.49 -19.75
N THR A 414 -3.71 11.85 -20.91
CA THR A 414 -4.13 12.42 -22.20
C THR A 414 -5.00 11.45 -22.95
N GLY A 415 -6.01 11.95 -23.65
CA GLY A 415 -6.87 11.09 -24.46
C GLY A 415 -8.23 11.71 -24.77
N THR A 416 -9.25 10.88 -24.92
CA THR A 416 -10.60 11.29 -25.30
C THR A 416 -11.63 10.95 -24.23
N VAL A 417 -12.60 11.85 -24.07
CA VAL A 417 -13.79 11.66 -23.27
C VAL A 417 -15.00 11.90 -24.16
N LYS A 418 -15.98 10.99 -24.15
CA LYS A 418 -17.22 11.10 -24.89
C LYS A 418 -18.38 10.75 -23.96
N MET A 419 -19.43 11.55 -23.96
CA MET A 419 -20.62 11.35 -23.15
C MET A 419 -21.86 11.51 -24.03
N GLN A 420 -22.88 10.68 -23.82
CA GLN A 420 -24.09 10.67 -24.64
C GLN A 420 -25.34 10.57 -23.77
N ASN A 421 -26.41 11.23 -24.23
CA ASN A 421 -27.76 11.15 -23.64
C ASN A 421 -27.81 11.43 -22.13
N THR A 422 -27.01 12.38 -21.66
CA THR A 422 -26.92 12.78 -20.25
C THR A 422 -27.70 14.06 -19.99
N THR A 423 -28.30 14.17 -18.82
CA THR A 423 -28.98 15.40 -18.37
C THR A 423 -28.23 15.99 -17.18
N LEU A 424 -27.82 17.24 -17.28
CA LEU A 424 -27.40 18.03 -16.13
C LEU A 424 -28.66 18.62 -15.48
N ALA A 425 -29.21 17.90 -14.51
CA ALA A 425 -30.41 18.27 -13.79
C ALA A 425 -30.18 19.47 -12.87
N ASN A 426 -31.20 20.30 -12.68
CA ASN A 426 -31.17 21.53 -11.89
C ASN A 426 -30.10 22.55 -12.35
N PHE A 427 -29.72 22.52 -13.62
CA PHE A 427 -28.84 23.51 -14.24
C PHE A 427 -29.38 23.85 -15.64
N SER A 428 -29.87 25.05 -15.81
CA SER A 428 -30.37 25.55 -17.09
C SER A 428 -29.29 26.36 -17.82
N LEU A 429 -28.60 25.74 -18.76
CA LEU A 429 -27.61 26.42 -19.59
C LEU A 429 -28.28 27.54 -20.41
N GLY A 430 -29.51 27.32 -20.90
CA GLY A 430 -30.25 28.35 -21.61
C GLY A 430 -30.55 29.58 -20.76
N SER A 431 -30.89 29.43 -19.47
CA SER A 431 -31.07 30.55 -18.55
C SER A 431 -29.76 31.32 -18.29
N LYS A 432 -28.65 30.60 -18.17
CA LYS A 432 -27.29 31.20 -18.03
C LYS A 432 -26.86 31.97 -19.28
N LEU A 433 -27.35 31.57 -20.45
CA LEU A 433 -27.09 32.24 -21.74
C LEU A 433 -28.13 33.31 -22.12
N SER A 434 -29.14 33.55 -21.28
CA SER A 434 -30.23 34.52 -21.58
C SER A 434 -29.75 35.99 -21.71
N GLY A 435 -28.60 36.32 -21.14
CA GLY A 435 -27.92 37.61 -21.33
C GLY A 435 -27.37 37.83 -22.76
N ILE A 436 -27.37 36.78 -23.59
CA ILE A 436 -27.01 36.88 -25.01
C ILE A 436 -28.31 37.02 -25.82
N PRO A 437 -28.57 38.17 -26.45
CA PRO A 437 -29.89 38.47 -27.08
C PRO A 437 -30.34 37.43 -28.10
N SER A 438 -29.41 36.85 -28.86
CA SER A 438 -29.69 35.81 -29.87
C SER A 438 -30.01 34.44 -29.31
N LEU A 439 -29.77 34.23 -28.00
CA LEU A 439 -30.05 32.98 -27.27
C LEU A 439 -31.19 33.16 -26.25
N SER A 440 -31.67 34.41 -26.04
CA SER A 440 -32.77 34.69 -25.15
C SER A 440 -34.07 34.04 -25.66
N GLY A 441 -34.84 33.41 -24.76
CA GLY A 441 -36.09 32.73 -25.12
C GLY A 441 -35.94 31.27 -25.59
N LYS A 442 -34.74 30.74 -25.66
CA LYS A 442 -34.50 29.31 -26.04
C LYS A 442 -34.49 28.34 -24.84
N SER A 443 -34.64 28.85 -23.63
CA SER A 443 -34.70 28.03 -22.42
C SER A 443 -36.13 27.71 -22.02
N THR A 444 -36.47 26.44 -21.97
CA THR A 444 -37.80 25.95 -21.57
C THR A 444 -37.78 25.04 -20.35
N GLY A 445 -36.69 24.96 -19.59
CA GLY A 445 -36.60 24.06 -18.45
C GLY A 445 -35.47 24.39 -17.46
N ASN A 446 -35.52 23.73 -16.31
CA ASN A 446 -34.50 23.84 -15.26
C ASN A 446 -33.29 22.95 -15.51
N ASP A 447 -33.34 22.08 -16.51
CA ASP A 447 -32.33 21.08 -16.81
C ASP A 447 -31.66 21.34 -18.17
N THR A 448 -30.44 20.88 -18.33
CA THR A 448 -29.72 20.89 -19.60
C THR A 448 -29.53 19.45 -20.11
N THR A 449 -30.23 19.12 -21.19
CA THR A 449 -30.03 17.83 -21.89
C THR A 449 -28.82 17.91 -22.78
N ILE A 450 -27.87 17.04 -22.56
CA ILE A 450 -26.66 16.85 -23.39
C ILE A 450 -26.88 15.62 -24.25
N GLN A 451 -27.10 15.82 -25.54
CA GLN A 451 -27.27 14.71 -26.48
C GLN A 451 -25.93 14.04 -26.78
N ASN A 452 -24.90 14.85 -26.98
CA ASN A 452 -23.54 14.38 -27.24
C ASN A 452 -22.54 15.37 -26.66
N PHE A 453 -21.47 14.85 -26.07
CA PHE A 453 -20.27 15.61 -25.69
C PHE A 453 -19.04 14.82 -26.09
N SER A 454 -18.08 15.45 -26.71
CA SER A 454 -16.75 14.87 -26.93
C SER A 454 -15.65 15.93 -26.75
N SER A 455 -14.50 15.49 -26.24
CA SER A 455 -13.33 16.35 -26.10
C SER A 455 -12.06 15.51 -26.03
N ASN A 456 -10.98 16.10 -26.53
CA ASN A 456 -9.62 15.65 -26.18
C ASN A 456 -9.23 16.32 -24.86
N VAL A 457 -8.80 15.51 -23.90
CA VAL A 457 -8.45 16.02 -22.57
C VAL A 457 -6.99 15.75 -22.24
N ARG A 458 -6.39 16.69 -21.51
CA ARG A 458 -5.13 16.52 -20.79
C ARG A 458 -5.37 16.89 -19.34
N VAL A 459 -5.13 15.95 -18.42
CA VAL A 459 -5.22 16.15 -16.97
C VAL A 459 -3.83 16.01 -16.39
N ALA A 460 -3.37 17.01 -15.65
CA ALA A 460 -2.05 17.03 -15.05
C ALA A 460 -2.07 17.89 -13.77
N PRO A 461 -1.00 17.92 -12.96
CA PRO A 461 -0.96 18.73 -11.75
C PRO A 461 -1.17 20.24 -11.97
N ASP A 462 -0.88 20.73 -13.17
CA ASP A 462 -1.10 22.13 -13.58
C ASP A 462 -2.56 22.43 -13.97
N GLY A 463 -3.44 21.44 -13.98
CA GLY A 463 -4.86 21.54 -14.29
C GLY A 463 -5.32 20.65 -15.42
N THR A 464 -6.54 20.87 -15.85
CA THR A 464 -7.19 20.14 -16.96
C THR A 464 -7.32 21.04 -18.16
N ARG A 465 -6.91 20.55 -19.34
CA ARG A 465 -7.14 21.17 -20.64
C ARG A 465 -8.10 20.30 -21.44
N ALA A 466 -9.10 20.94 -22.05
CA ALA A 466 -10.05 20.33 -22.95
C ALA A 466 -9.96 21.01 -24.32
N ASP A 467 -9.60 20.24 -25.34
CA ASP A 467 -9.49 20.70 -26.74
C ASP A 467 -10.52 19.99 -27.60
N ASN A 468 -10.86 20.59 -28.75
CA ASN A 468 -11.84 20.02 -29.70
C ASN A 468 -13.16 19.65 -29.02
N ILE A 469 -13.63 20.51 -28.12
CA ILE A 469 -14.94 20.33 -27.52
C ILE A 469 -16.00 20.35 -28.60
N ASP A 470 -16.85 19.32 -28.60
CA ASP A 470 -18.07 19.23 -29.39
C ASP A 470 -19.21 18.83 -28.46
N LEU A 471 -20.10 19.76 -28.18
CA LEU A 471 -21.24 19.60 -27.27
C LEU A 471 -22.53 19.91 -28.01
N VAL A 472 -23.43 18.93 -28.08
CA VAL A 472 -24.75 19.07 -28.67
C VAL A 472 -25.80 19.16 -27.56
N VAL A 473 -26.43 20.34 -27.45
CA VAL A 473 -27.55 20.62 -26.55
C VAL A 473 -28.77 20.96 -27.40
N PRO A 474 -29.80 20.09 -27.49
CA PRO A 474 -30.94 20.26 -28.42
C PRO A 474 -31.64 21.60 -28.30
N SER A 475 -31.74 22.17 -27.09
CA SER A 475 -32.36 23.49 -26.85
C SER A 475 -31.51 24.68 -27.30
N ILE A 476 -30.21 24.49 -27.56
CA ILE A 476 -29.27 25.60 -27.89
C ILE A 476 -28.69 25.39 -29.30
N GLY A 477 -28.23 24.17 -29.60
CA GLY A 477 -27.52 23.81 -30.80
C GLY A 477 -26.18 23.15 -30.49
N THR A 478 -25.21 23.25 -31.40
CA THR A 478 -23.86 22.70 -31.24
C THR A 478 -22.93 23.77 -30.69
N VAL A 479 -22.19 23.41 -29.63
CA VAL A 479 -21.18 24.26 -28.99
C VAL A 479 -19.83 23.62 -29.18
N THR A 480 -18.91 24.34 -29.80
CA THR A 480 -17.52 23.88 -30.05
C THR A 480 -16.51 24.82 -29.41
N GLY A 481 -15.31 24.30 -29.11
CA GLY A 481 -14.24 25.16 -28.59
C GLY A 481 -13.15 24.42 -27.83
N ALA A 482 -12.52 25.15 -26.93
CA ALA A 482 -11.46 24.64 -26.06
C ALA A 482 -11.40 25.47 -24.76
N GLY A 483 -10.74 24.93 -23.75
CA GLY A 483 -10.51 25.66 -22.51
C GLY A 483 -9.73 24.88 -21.48
N THR A 484 -9.60 25.50 -20.32
CA THR A 484 -8.88 24.93 -19.19
C THR A 484 -9.68 25.05 -17.90
N VAL A 485 -9.40 24.11 -16.99
CA VAL A 485 -9.82 24.15 -15.59
C VAL A 485 -8.55 24.12 -14.73
N SER A 486 -8.35 25.17 -13.91
CA SER A 486 -7.19 25.24 -13.02
C SER A 486 -7.31 24.23 -11.86
N PRO A 487 -6.22 23.94 -11.11
CA PRO A 487 -6.27 23.13 -9.90
C PRO A 487 -7.17 23.72 -8.79
N SER A 488 -7.51 25.02 -8.90
CA SER A 488 -8.49 25.72 -8.01
C SER A 488 -9.92 25.67 -8.54
N ASN A 489 -10.21 24.87 -9.59
CA ASN A 489 -11.51 24.77 -10.27
C ASN A 489 -11.94 26.05 -11.02
N GLU A 490 -11.02 26.95 -11.37
CA GLU A 490 -11.31 28.12 -12.19
C GLU A 490 -11.41 27.75 -13.67
N LEU A 491 -12.41 28.32 -14.34
CA LEU A 491 -12.74 28.05 -15.73
C LEU A 491 -12.16 29.15 -16.64
N ALA A 492 -11.59 28.72 -17.77
CA ALA A 492 -11.19 29.61 -18.86
C ALA A 492 -11.47 28.93 -20.20
N PHE A 493 -12.71 29.04 -20.71
CA PHE A 493 -13.12 28.43 -21.98
C PHE A 493 -13.47 29.49 -23.02
N LYS A 494 -13.10 29.21 -24.25
CA LYS A 494 -13.52 29.95 -25.46
C LYS A 494 -14.34 29.01 -26.32
N LEU A 495 -15.64 29.26 -26.35
CA LEU A 495 -16.61 28.42 -27.03
C LEU A 495 -17.29 29.18 -28.17
N LYS A 496 -17.89 28.46 -29.09
CA LYS A 496 -18.74 28.98 -30.18
C LYS A 496 -20.01 28.15 -30.21
N ALA A 497 -21.16 28.81 -30.02
CA ALA A 497 -22.47 28.18 -30.15
C ALA A 497 -23.02 28.40 -31.57
N ALA A 498 -23.22 27.35 -32.33
CA ALA A 498 -23.94 27.37 -33.59
C ALA A 498 -25.44 27.22 -33.33
N VAL A 499 -26.17 28.31 -33.49
CA VAL A 499 -27.61 28.37 -33.30
C VAL A 499 -28.28 28.49 -34.64
N GLY A 500 -29.22 27.61 -34.97
CA GLY A 500 -29.85 27.49 -36.28
C GLY A 500 -30.21 28.86 -36.91
N GLY A 501 -29.62 29.19 -38.08
CA GLY A 501 -29.88 30.41 -38.84
C GLY A 501 -29.16 31.68 -38.39
N LEU A 502 -28.44 31.69 -37.23
CA LEU A 502 -27.85 32.90 -36.67
C LEU A 502 -26.30 32.94 -36.74
N GLY A 503 -25.68 31.94 -37.33
CA GLY A 503 -24.21 31.82 -37.33
C GLY A 503 -23.61 31.39 -35.99
N ALA A 504 -22.29 31.37 -35.87
CA ALA A 504 -21.59 30.95 -34.66
C ALA A 504 -21.41 32.14 -33.69
N ILE A 505 -21.93 32.01 -32.48
CA ILE A 505 -21.86 33.02 -31.42
C ILE A 505 -20.67 32.68 -30.52
N PRO A 506 -19.63 33.52 -30.42
CA PRO A 506 -18.50 33.28 -29.52
C PRO A 506 -18.93 33.55 -28.06
N ILE A 507 -18.55 32.65 -27.13
CA ILE A 507 -18.88 32.69 -25.72
C ILE A 507 -17.61 32.44 -24.93
N ASP A 508 -17.31 33.32 -23.97
CA ASP A 508 -16.30 33.12 -22.94
C ASP A 508 -16.98 32.52 -21.70
N VAL A 509 -16.40 31.43 -21.18
CA VAL A 509 -16.83 30.83 -19.89
C VAL A 509 -15.72 31.03 -18.88
N THR A 510 -16.05 31.70 -17.78
CA THR A 510 -15.17 32.03 -16.67
C THR A 510 -15.83 31.65 -15.33
N GLY A 511 -15.25 32.04 -14.19
CA GLY A 511 -15.72 31.67 -12.87
C GLY A 511 -15.18 30.30 -12.44
N THR A 512 -15.97 29.52 -11.73
CA THR A 512 -15.57 28.20 -11.21
C THR A 512 -16.51 27.10 -11.72
N THR A 513 -16.09 25.84 -11.56
CA THR A 513 -16.96 24.70 -11.87
C THR A 513 -18.27 24.72 -11.07
N ALA A 514 -18.24 25.28 -9.84
CA ALA A 514 -19.43 25.43 -8.99
C ALA A 514 -20.31 26.64 -9.43
N ASP A 515 -19.72 27.71 -9.95
CA ASP A 515 -20.43 28.91 -10.41
C ASP A 515 -19.87 29.42 -11.74
N PRO A 516 -20.25 28.78 -12.86
CA PRO A 516 -19.80 29.17 -14.18
C PRO A 516 -20.51 30.43 -14.68
N HIS A 517 -19.74 31.38 -15.20
CA HIS A 517 -20.21 32.61 -15.81
C HIS A 517 -20.05 32.56 -17.33
N PHE A 518 -21.12 32.84 -18.05
CA PHE A 518 -21.17 32.81 -19.51
C PHE A 518 -21.34 34.25 -20.05
N MET A 519 -20.41 34.70 -20.87
CA MET A 519 -20.44 36.04 -21.45
C MET A 519 -20.21 35.98 -22.97
N PRO A 520 -20.88 36.85 -23.77
CA PRO A 520 -20.58 36.93 -25.16
C PRO A 520 -19.17 37.52 -25.34
N ASP A 521 -18.34 36.93 -26.22
CA ASP A 521 -17.06 37.49 -26.61
C ASP A 521 -17.29 38.62 -27.63
N MET A 522 -17.49 39.84 -27.13
CA MET A 522 -17.73 41.04 -27.94
C MET A 522 -16.59 41.34 -28.92
N LYS A 523 -15.32 41.02 -28.57
CA LYS A 523 -14.17 41.19 -29.44
C LYS A 523 -14.16 40.18 -30.59
N GLY A 524 -14.49 38.93 -30.30
CA GLY A 524 -14.65 37.88 -31.31
C GLY A 524 -15.80 38.14 -32.28
N MET A 525 -16.93 38.70 -31.77
CA MET A 525 -18.07 39.11 -32.62
C MET A 525 -17.70 40.25 -33.55
N ALA A 526 -17.06 41.30 -33.08
CA ALA A 526 -16.62 42.43 -33.90
C ALA A 526 -15.65 42.00 -35.00
N SER A 527 -14.69 41.16 -34.69
CA SER A 527 -13.70 40.65 -35.69
C SER A 527 -14.33 39.69 -36.71
N GLY A 528 -15.36 38.90 -36.30
CA GLY A 528 -16.12 38.02 -37.21
C GLY A 528 -16.98 38.80 -38.22
N LEU A 529 -17.65 39.86 -37.77
CA LEU A 529 -18.44 40.77 -38.62
C LEU A 529 -17.55 41.54 -39.61
N LEU A 530 -16.37 42.03 -39.18
CA LEU A 530 -15.40 42.67 -40.05
C LEU A 530 -14.84 41.72 -41.12
N LYS A 531 -14.54 40.49 -40.82
CA LYS A 531 -14.13 39.47 -41.79
C LYS A 531 -15.21 39.10 -42.80
N GLY A 532 -16.48 39.05 -42.36
CA GLY A 532 -17.63 38.80 -43.24
C GLY A 532 -17.98 39.97 -44.17
N ALA A 533 -17.82 41.19 -43.68
CA ALA A 533 -18.18 42.43 -44.43
C ALA A 533 -17.12 42.91 -45.41
N THR A 534 -15.84 42.53 -45.23
CA THR A 534 -14.71 43.11 -46.02
C THR A 534 -14.04 42.15 -47.00
N GLY A 535 -14.58 40.95 -47.19
CA GLY A 535 -13.97 39.96 -48.09
C GLY A 535 -12.48 39.74 -47.85
N GLY A 536 -12.03 39.87 -46.60
CA GLY A 536 -10.65 39.62 -46.21
C GLY A 536 -9.68 40.83 -46.21
N LYS A 537 -10.15 42.06 -46.46
CA LYS A 537 -9.33 43.29 -46.29
C LYS A 537 -9.65 43.98 -44.99
N ILE A 538 -8.66 44.12 -44.11
CA ILE A 538 -8.78 44.77 -42.79
C ILE A 538 -8.67 46.28 -42.96
N PRO A 539 -9.65 47.13 -42.51
CA PRO A 539 -9.49 48.58 -42.44
C PRO A 539 -8.48 48.95 -41.34
N GLN A 540 -7.59 49.88 -41.62
CA GLN A 540 -6.53 50.33 -40.69
C GLN A 540 -7.03 51.08 -39.46
N ASN A 541 -8.34 51.21 -39.25
CA ASN A 541 -8.90 51.86 -38.07
C ASN A 541 -10.25 51.22 -37.67
N PRO A 542 -10.31 50.32 -36.69
CA PRO A 542 -11.53 49.57 -36.35
C PRO A 542 -12.59 50.41 -35.57
N ALA A 543 -12.26 51.61 -35.11
CA ALA A 543 -13.19 52.40 -34.28
C ALA A 543 -14.26 53.15 -35.10
N SER A 544 -14.10 53.37 -36.39
CA SER A 544 -15.02 54.14 -37.25
C SER A 544 -16.12 53.32 -37.92
N GLY A 545 -15.97 51.94 -37.95
CA GLY A 545 -16.94 51.05 -38.60
C GLY A 545 -18.17 50.70 -37.77
N VAL A 546 -18.09 50.79 -36.46
CA VAL A 546 -19.18 50.34 -35.54
C VAL A 546 -20.19 51.46 -35.22
N MET A 547 -19.81 52.74 -35.39
CA MET A 547 -20.72 53.86 -35.14
C MET A 547 -21.77 54.10 -36.24
N GLY A 548 -21.59 53.51 -37.42
CA GLY A 548 -22.54 53.68 -38.55
C GLY A 548 -23.75 52.75 -38.55
N MET A 549 -23.77 51.69 -37.73
CA MET A 549 -24.85 50.69 -37.74
C MET A 549 -25.97 50.93 -36.73
N PHE A 550 -25.81 51.89 -35.80
CA PHE A 550 -26.91 52.30 -34.91
C PHE A 550 -27.53 53.59 -35.46
N GLY A 551 -28.40 53.40 -36.46
CA GLY A 551 -29.07 54.46 -37.16
C GLY A 551 -29.89 55.37 -36.25
N LYS A 552 -29.70 56.67 -36.45
CA LYS A 552 -30.49 57.73 -35.88
C LYS A 552 -32.00 57.51 -36.14
N LYS A 553 -32.82 57.36 -35.09
CA LYS A 553 -34.23 57.70 -35.13
C LYS A 553 -34.31 59.22 -34.93
N LYS A 554 -34.85 59.96 -35.95
CA LYS A 554 -35.27 61.35 -35.81
C LYS A 554 -36.52 61.43 -34.98
N PRO A 555 -36.70 62.44 -34.13
CA PRO A 555 -37.97 62.72 -33.44
C PRO A 555 -38.92 63.43 -34.42
N GLN A 556 -40.17 63.02 -34.40
CA GLN A 556 -41.34 63.87 -34.67
C GLN A 556 -42.08 64.03 -33.38
#